data_9cf0433562e489266ee8e89b3388866a
#
_entry.id   9cf0433562e489266ee8e89b3388866a
#
_cell.length_a   1.000
_cell.length_b   1.000
_cell.length_c   1.000
_cell.angle_alpha   90.00
_cell.angle_beta   90.00
_cell.angle_gamma   90.00
#
_symmetry.space_group_name_H-M   'P 1'
#
loop_
_entity.id
_entity.type
_entity.pdbx_description
1 polymer ?
#
loop_
_entity_poly.entity_id
_entity_poly.type
_entity_poly.pdbx_seq_one_letter_code
_entity_poly.pdbx_strand_id
1 'polypeptide(L)'
;MIIKQLKVGFMEVFCYILGCEQTSKGLLIDPAGDEERILETAQSLGFTIESIVNTHGHPDHSCGNRKIKEQTGAKIFMHADDDRLFNATEGGSMAIQMGFSPSPPADVLVQDGDTIPVGQRELTVLHTPGHSPGGICLYTGNNLFTGDTLFVGAVGRTDLPGGSLEILLKSIKERILPLPDDTIVWPGHDYGGSPTSTIAEEKKHNIYITDFQLV
;
A
#
# COMPACT_ATOMS: atom_id res chain seq x y z
N MET A 1 1.40 -17.14 6.82
CA MET A 1 0.79 -16.23 5.82
C MET A 1 1.68 -16.25 4.59
N ILE A 2 1.11 -16.46 3.43
CA ILE A 2 1.81 -16.35 2.13
C ILE A 2 1.77 -14.88 1.69
N ILE A 3 2.89 -14.39 1.17
CA ILE A 3 3.02 -13.08 0.55
C ILE A 3 3.49 -13.29 -0.87
N LYS A 4 2.76 -12.79 -1.86
CA LYS A 4 3.15 -12.79 -3.26
C LYS A 4 3.19 -11.37 -3.78
N GLN A 5 4.36 -10.91 -4.21
CA GLN A 5 4.56 -9.62 -4.86
C GLN A 5 4.41 -9.77 -6.38
N LEU A 6 3.68 -8.86 -7.01
CA LEU A 6 3.50 -8.75 -8.46
C LEU A 6 3.75 -7.31 -8.89
N LYS A 7 4.51 -7.10 -9.96
CA LYS A 7 4.50 -5.82 -10.67
C LYS A 7 3.30 -5.79 -11.61
N VAL A 8 2.46 -4.77 -11.52
CA VAL A 8 1.21 -4.66 -12.27
C VAL A 8 1.01 -3.26 -12.82
N GLY A 9 0.20 -3.18 -13.88
CA GLY A 9 -0.12 -1.93 -14.56
C GLY A 9 1.07 -1.27 -15.26
N PHE A 10 0.79 -0.20 -15.99
CA PHE A 10 1.82 0.49 -16.79
C PHE A 10 2.80 1.33 -15.93
N MET A 11 2.45 1.64 -14.67
CA MET A 11 3.34 2.30 -13.71
C MET A 11 4.19 1.31 -12.91
N GLU A 12 4.09 -0.01 -13.20
CA GLU A 12 4.84 -1.08 -12.54
C GLU A 12 4.72 -1.07 -11.01
N VAL A 13 3.52 -0.78 -10.49
CA VAL A 13 3.23 -0.79 -9.06
C VAL A 13 3.38 -2.21 -8.50
N PHE A 14 3.90 -2.34 -7.30
CA PHE A 14 3.88 -3.59 -6.57
C PHE A 14 2.52 -3.84 -5.92
N CYS A 15 1.74 -4.72 -6.53
CA CYS A 15 0.55 -5.31 -5.91
C CYS A 15 0.95 -6.52 -5.07
N TYR A 16 0.37 -6.64 -3.88
CA TYR A 16 0.63 -7.78 -3.00
C TYR A 16 -0.62 -8.62 -2.81
N ILE A 17 -0.46 -9.96 -2.95
CA ILE A 17 -1.46 -10.94 -2.56
C ILE A 17 -1.02 -11.52 -1.22
N LEU A 18 -1.81 -11.32 -0.18
CA LEU A 18 -1.62 -11.90 1.13
C LEU A 18 -2.65 -13.00 1.35
N GLY A 19 -2.21 -14.18 1.76
CA GLY A 19 -3.11 -15.32 1.96
C GLY A 19 -2.90 -16.04 3.29
N CYS A 20 -4.01 -16.42 3.93
CA CYS A 20 -4.02 -17.27 5.09
C CYS A 20 -4.21 -18.73 4.66
N GLU A 21 -3.17 -19.55 4.79
CA GLU A 21 -3.19 -20.96 4.37
C GLU A 21 -4.24 -21.80 5.10
N GLN A 22 -4.54 -21.48 6.38
CA GLN A 22 -5.51 -22.22 7.19
C GLN A 22 -6.96 -22.00 6.76
N THR A 23 -7.26 -20.84 6.14
CA THR A 23 -8.63 -20.46 5.80
C THR A 23 -8.85 -20.26 4.31
N SER A 24 -7.78 -20.31 3.49
CA SER A 24 -7.79 -19.95 2.07
C SER A 24 -8.32 -18.54 1.76
N LYS A 25 -8.36 -17.66 2.77
CA LYS A 25 -8.77 -16.26 2.61
C LYS A 25 -7.59 -15.41 2.21
N GLY A 26 -7.83 -14.50 1.27
CA GLY A 26 -6.82 -13.60 0.72
C GLY A 26 -7.23 -12.13 0.76
N LEU A 27 -6.22 -11.28 0.72
CA LEU A 27 -6.31 -9.84 0.66
C LEU A 27 -5.35 -9.33 -0.42
N LEU A 28 -5.75 -8.28 -1.13
CA LEU A 28 -4.88 -7.55 -2.06
C LEU A 28 -4.48 -6.21 -1.46
N ILE A 29 -3.20 -5.85 -1.65
CA ILE A 29 -2.73 -4.47 -1.41
C ILE A 29 -2.43 -3.87 -2.77
N ASP A 30 -2.98 -2.68 -3.05
CA ASP A 30 -2.76 -1.85 -4.23
C ASP A 30 -2.90 -2.62 -5.57
N PRO A 31 -4.09 -3.08 -5.94
CA PRO A 31 -4.31 -3.72 -7.23
C PRO A 31 -4.36 -2.67 -8.36
N ALA A 32 -3.22 -2.37 -8.92
CA ALA A 32 -2.92 -1.26 -9.82
C ALA A 32 -3.05 -1.59 -11.32
N GLY A 33 -3.99 -2.43 -11.70
CA GLY A 33 -4.17 -2.96 -13.07
C GLY A 33 -3.80 -4.44 -13.17
N ASP A 34 -3.83 -5.01 -14.39
CA ASP A 34 -3.59 -6.45 -14.64
C ASP A 34 -4.48 -7.38 -13.77
N GLU A 35 -5.73 -6.99 -13.54
CA GLU A 35 -6.63 -7.59 -12.54
C GLU A 35 -6.85 -9.08 -12.77
N GLU A 36 -6.96 -9.53 -14.04
CA GLU A 36 -7.09 -10.95 -14.38
C GLU A 36 -5.87 -11.74 -13.92
N ARG A 37 -4.66 -11.24 -14.20
CA ARG A 37 -3.40 -11.86 -13.76
C ARG A 37 -3.28 -11.91 -12.23
N ILE A 38 -3.73 -10.86 -11.52
CA ILE A 38 -3.77 -10.83 -10.05
C ILE A 38 -4.69 -11.93 -9.54
N LEU A 39 -5.91 -12.02 -10.05
CA LEU A 39 -6.92 -12.99 -9.61
C LEU A 39 -6.54 -14.44 -9.96
N GLU A 40 -6.02 -14.67 -11.16
CA GLU A 40 -5.49 -15.98 -11.57
C GLU A 40 -4.33 -16.42 -10.65
N THR A 41 -3.44 -15.49 -10.30
CA THR A 41 -2.35 -15.77 -9.35
C THR A 41 -2.90 -16.11 -7.97
N ALA A 42 -3.85 -15.33 -7.45
CA ALA A 42 -4.48 -15.61 -6.15
C ALA A 42 -5.17 -16.99 -6.14
N GLN A 43 -5.90 -17.32 -7.21
CA GLN A 43 -6.55 -18.60 -7.38
C GLN A 43 -5.54 -19.76 -7.46
N SER A 44 -4.44 -19.59 -8.19
CA SER A 44 -3.38 -20.60 -8.28
C SER A 44 -2.69 -20.89 -6.95
N LEU A 45 -2.67 -19.90 -6.07
CA LEU A 45 -2.18 -20.02 -4.69
C LEU A 45 -3.24 -20.58 -3.72
N GLY A 46 -4.48 -20.81 -4.19
CA GLY A 46 -5.58 -21.36 -3.41
C GLY A 46 -6.29 -20.32 -2.54
N PHE A 47 -6.24 -19.02 -2.89
CA PHE A 47 -6.85 -17.96 -2.10
C PHE A 47 -8.10 -17.38 -2.75
N THR A 48 -9.12 -17.14 -1.93
CA THR A 48 -10.31 -16.35 -2.26
C THR A 48 -10.10 -14.93 -1.73
N ILE A 49 -10.16 -13.95 -2.61
CA ILE A 49 -9.97 -12.54 -2.25
C ILE A 49 -11.24 -11.98 -1.63
N GLU A 50 -11.14 -11.57 -0.34
CA GLU A 50 -12.25 -10.98 0.42
C GLU A 50 -12.05 -9.47 0.69
N SER A 51 -10.81 -8.97 0.55
CA SER A 51 -10.46 -7.60 0.86
C SER A 51 -9.46 -7.02 -0.14
N ILE A 52 -9.61 -5.73 -0.40
CA ILE A 52 -8.65 -4.86 -1.08
C ILE A 52 -8.25 -3.79 -0.08
N VAL A 53 -6.97 -3.53 0.08
CA VAL A 53 -6.47 -2.43 0.90
C VAL A 53 -5.63 -1.51 0.02
N ASN A 54 -5.96 -0.23 -0.03
CA ASN A 54 -5.07 0.74 -0.66
C ASN A 54 -4.21 1.41 0.40
N THR A 55 -2.89 1.39 0.17
CA THR A 55 -1.93 2.11 1.02
C THR A 55 -2.16 3.61 0.94
N HIS A 56 -2.66 4.09 -0.20
CA HIS A 56 -3.07 5.47 -0.43
C HIS A 56 -4.00 5.56 -1.66
N GLY A 57 -4.55 6.74 -1.90
CA GLY A 57 -5.62 6.91 -2.90
C GLY A 57 -5.18 7.28 -4.31
N HIS A 58 -3.87 7.34 -4.62
CA HIS A 58 -3.44 7.70 -5.97
C HIS A 58 -3.98 6.72 -7.02
N PRO A 59 -4.36 7.24 -8.21
CA PRO A 59 -5.04 6.43 -9.23
C PRO A 59 -4.25 5.23 -9.72
N ASP A 60 -2.94 5.33 -9.78
CA ASP A 60 -2.06 4.24 -10.20
C ASP A 60 -2.06 3.06 -9.21
N HIS A 61 -2.37 3.28 -7.93
CA HIS A 61 -2.51 2.22 -6.91
C HIS A 61 -3.93 1.67 -6.78
N SER A 62 -4.95 2.44 -7.18
CA SER A 62 -6.35 2.14 -6.92
C SER A 62 -7.18 1.80 -8.16
N CYS A 63 -6.61 1.93 -9.37
CA CYS A 63 -7.36 1.78 -10.64
C CYS A 63 -7.94 0.39 -10.88
N GLY A 64 -7.40 -0.66 -10.29
CA GLY A 64 -7.92 -2.03 -10.38
C GLY A 64 -9.05 -2.34 -9.41
N ASN A 65 -9.30 -1.48 -8.41
CA ASN A 65 -10.28 -1.71 -7.34
C ASN A 65 -11.66 -2.09 -7.87
N ARG A 66 -12.18 -1.31 -8.84
CA ARG A 66 -13.53 -1.52 -9.40
C ARG A 66 -13.68 -2.92 -9.97
N LYS A 67 -12.78 -3.32 -10.86
CA LYS A 67 -12.86 -4.61 -11.57
C LYS A 67 -12.66 -5.79 -10.62
N ILE A 68 -11.72 -5.69 -9.68
CA ILE A 68 -11.52 -6.71 -8.63
C ILE A 68 -12.78 -6.83 -7.77
N LYS A 69 -13.34 -5.71 -7.29
CA LYS A 69 -14.55 -5.71 -6.47
C LYS A 69 -15.75 -6.33 -7.21
N GLU A 70 -15.96 -5.98 -8.49
CA GLU A 70 -17.03 -6.54 -9.31
C GLU A 70 -16.91 -8.05 -9.50
N GLN A 71 -15.70 -8.58 -9.61
CA GLN A 71 -15.46 -10.02 -9.82
C GLN A 71 -15.47 -10.85 -8.54
N THR A 72 -15.09 -10.25 -7.40
CA THR A 72 -14.88 -11.01 -6.15
C THR A 72 -15.89 -10.67 -5.04
N GLY A 73 -16.50 -9.49 -5.11
CA GLY A 73 -17.27 -8.93 -4.00
C GLY A 73 -16.39 -8.42 -2.84
N ALA A 74 -15.07 -8.34 -3.02
CA ALA A 74 -14.12 -7.90 -2.00
C ALA A 74 -14.43 -6.48 -1.52
N LYS A 75 -14.26 -6.23 -0.22
CA LYS A 75 -14.41 -4.91 0.39
C LYS A 75 -13.14 -4.09 0.21
N ILE A 76 -13.30 -2.81 -0.12
CA ILE A 76 -12.21 -1.84 -0.25
C ILE A 76 -12.01 -1.15 1.10
N PHE A 77 -10.76 -1.17 1.59
CA PHE A 77 -10.28 -0.49 2.79
C PHE A 77 -9.32 0.63 2.36
N MET A 78 -9.53 1.84 2.88
CA MET A 78 -8.67 2.99 2.63
C MET A 78 -8.79 3.98 3.80
N HIS A 79 -7.77 4.81 4.01
CA HIS A 79 -7.86 5.90 5.00
C HIS A 79 -8.86 6.96 4.54
N ALA A 80 -9.61 7.53 5.50
CA ALA A 80 -10.70 8.47 5.21
C ALA A 80 -10.24 9.73 4.45
N ASP A 81 -9.03 10.21 4.71
CA ASP A 81 -8.52 11.43 4.06
C ASP A 81 -8.23 11.19 2.58
N ASP A 82 -7.71 10.02 2.23
CA ASP A 82 -7.43 9.66 0.85
C ASP A 82 -8.70 9.27 0.10
N ASP A 83 -9.61 8.54 0.73
CA ASP A 83 -10.93 8.26 0.11
C ASP A 83 -11.66 9.56 -0.24
N ARG A 84 -11.64 10.54 0.68
CA ARG A 84 -12.24 11.87 0.43
C ARG A 84 -11.54 12.64 -0.69
N LEU A 85 -10.21 12.59 -0.74
CA LEU A 85 -9.43 13.37 -1.72
C LEU A 85 -9.48 12.77 -3.13
N PHE A 86 -9.40 11.45 -3.24
CA PHE A 86 -9.22 10.78 -4.53
C PHE A 86 -10.46 10.07 -5.07
N ASN A 87 -11.41 9.66 -4.21
CA ASN A 87 -12.61 8.92 -4.61
C ASN A 87 -13.91 9.73 -4.51
N ALA A 88 -13.91 10.87 -3.81
CA ALA A 88 -14.99 11.85 -3.95
C ALA A 88 -14.96 12.46 -5.38
N THR A 89 -16.04 13.11 -5.79
CA THR A 89 -16.33 13.55 -7.17
C THR A 89 -15.16 14.26 -7.90
N GLU A 90 -14.29 14.94 -7.17
CA GLU A 90 -13.10 15.61 -7.74
C GLU A 90 -11.92 14.65 -7.96
N GLY A 91 -11.75 13.65 -7.11
CA GLY A 91 -10.70 12.63 -7.25
C GLY A 91 -10.91 11.71 -8.46
N GLY A 92 -12.18 11.38 -8.76
CA GLY A 92 -12.51 10.64 -9.98
C GLY A 92 -12.11 11.36 -11.26
N SER A 93 -12.11 12.70 -11.26
CA SER A 93 -11.63 13.50 -12.39
C SER A 93 -10.12 13.39 -12.60
N MET A 94 -9.34 13.30 -11.55
CA MET A 94 -7.88 13.13 -11.62
C MET A 94 -7.52 11.77 -12.26
N ALA A 95 -8.15 10.70 -11.81
CA ALA A 95 -7.95 9.38 -12.38
C ALA A 95 -8.21 9.37 -13.90
N ILE A 96 -9.35 9.91 -14.33
CA ILE A 96 -9.75 9.99 -15.74
C ILE A 96 -8.75 10.83 -16.56
N GLN A 97 -8.30 11.98 -16.04
CA GLN A 97 -7.31 12.82 -16.70
C GLN A 97 -5.96 12.12 -16.89
N MET A 98 -5.59 11.27 -15.96
CA MET A 98 -4.36 10.47 -16.02
C MET A 98 -4.53 9.16 -16.83
N GLY A 99 -5.73 8.87 -17.33
CA GLY A 99 -6.02 7.66 -18.11
C GLY A 99 -6.28 6.40 -17.27
N PHE A 100 -6.56 6.57 -15.98
CA PHE A 100 -6.90 5.46 -15.08
C PHE A 100 -8.41 5.30 -14.91
N SER A 101 -8.81 4.08 -14.55
CA SER A 101 -10.17 3.82 -14.08
C SER A 101 -10.35 4.36 -12.65
N PRO A 102 -11.38 5.17 -12.36
CA PRO A 102 -11.63 5.64 -11.01
C PRO A 102 -11.97 4.50 -10.06
N SER A 103 -11.38 4.50 -8.87
CA SER A 103 -11.78 3.59 -7.80
C SER A 103 -13.20 3.92 -7.32
N PRO A 104 -14.02 2.93 -6.93
CA PRO A 104 -15.18 3.17 -6.09
C PRO A 104 -14.73 3.73 -4.73
N PRO A 105 -15.63 4.44 -4.01
CA PRO A 105 -15.36 4.79 -2.61
C PRO A 105 -15.05 3.54 -1.76
N ALA A 106 -14.28 3.72 -0.70
CA ALA A 106 -13.98 2.66 0.25
C ALA A 106 -15.26 2.15 0.94
N ASP A 107 -15.36 0.84 1.12
CA ASP A 107 -16.43 0.22 1.92
C ASP A 107 -16.16 0.35 3.41
N VAL A 108 -14.87 0.42 3.78
CA VAL A 108 -14.41 0.53 5.17
C VAL A 108 -13.33 1.59 5.23
N LEU A 109 -13.59 2.63 5.99
CA LEU A 109 -12.62 3.67 6.28
C LEU A 109 -11.78 3.23 7.47
N VAL A 110 -10.45 3.23 7.30
CA VAL A 110 -9.50 2.85 8.34
C VAL A 110 -8.77 4.05 8.91
N GLN A 111 -8.26 3.90 10.12
CA GLN A 111 -7.46 4.88 10.84
C GLN A 111 -6.27 4.21 11.53
N ASP A 112 -5.39 5.02 12.13
CA ASP A 112 -4.21 4.52 12.83
C ASP A 112 -4.57 3.53 13.95
N GLY A 113 -3.86 2.40 13.99
CA GLY A 113 -4.05 1.34 14.97
C GLY A 113 -5.17 0.35 14.66
N ASP A 114 -5.98 0.58 13.63
CA ASP A 114 -6.98 -0.39 13.20
C ASP A 114 -6.33 -1.69 12.73
N THR A 115 -7.08 -2.79 12.78
CA THR A 115 -6.64 -4.09 12.26
C THR A 115 -7.53 -4.55 11.11
N ILE A 116 -6.91 -5.09 10.06
CA ILE A 116 -7.57 -5.64 8.88
C ILE A 116 -7.34 -7.15 8.85
N PRO A 117 -8.40 -7.97 8.91
CA PRO A 117 -8.25 -9.42 8.97
C PRO A 117 -7.88 -10.04 7.62
N VAL A 118 -7.01 -11.06 7.66
CA VAL A 118 -6.70 -11.99 6.55
C VAL A 118 -6.83 -13.42 7.09
N GLY A 119 -8.04 -13.96 7.07
CA GLY A 119 -8.34 -15.25 7.71
C GLY A 119 -8.08 -15.23 9.21
N GLN A 120 -7.08 -15.99 9.68
CA GLN A 120 -6.66 -16.02 11.09
C GLN A 120 -5.50 -15.07 11.40
N ARG A 121 -5.11 -14.24 10.45
CA ARG A 121 -4.06 -13.23 10.57
C ARG A 121 -4.68 -11.85 10.47
N GLU A 122 -3.93 -10.85 10.88
CA GLU A 122 -4.33 -9.44 10.76
C GLU A 122 -3.16 -8.56 10.37
N LEU A 123 -3.48 -7.43 9.75
CA LEU A 123 -2.58 -6.35 9.43
C LEU A 123 -2.91 -5.16 10.33
N THR A 124 -1.93 -4.60 11.00
CA THR A 124 -2.10 -3.33 11.75
C THR A 124 -1.89 -2.16 10.81
N VAL A 125 -2.79 -1.21 10.81
CA VAL A 125 -2.70 0.05 10.07
C VAL A 125 -1.81 1.02 10.83
N LEU A 126 -0.77 1.52 10.17
CA LEU A 126 0.06 2.64 10.66
C LEU A 126 -0.21 3.83 9.75
N HIS A 127 -0.81 4.89 10.28
CA HIS A 127 -1.02 6.14 9.52
C HIS A 127 0.33 6.83 9.33
N THR A 128 0.73 7.01 8.07
CA THR A 128 2.02 7.56 7.65
C THR A 128 1.83 8.63 6.57
N PRO A 129 1.17 9.75 6.91
CA PRO A 129 0.91 10.82 5.97
C PRO A 129 2.19 11.48 5.47
N GLY A 130 2.06 12.16 4.32
CA GLY A 130 3.12 12.99 3.75
C GLY A 130 3.36 12.78 2.25
N HIS A 131 3.25 11.57 1.73
CA HIS A 131 3.10 11.32 0.30
C HIS A 131 1.66 11.68 -0.15
N SER A 132 0.69 11.22 0.61
CA SER A 132 -0.70 11.67 0.59
C SER A 132 -1.19 11.93 2.02
N PRO A 133 -2.33 12.61 2.23
CA PRO A 133 -2.85 12.87 3.58
C PRO A 133 -3.29 11.61 4.31
N GLY A 134 -3.82 10.63 3.59
CA GLY A 134 -4.30 9.35 4.13
C GLY A 134 -3.35 8.18 3.87
N GLY A 135 -2.08 8.43 3.55
CA GLY A 135 -1.09 7.37 3.36
C GLY A 135 -0.96 6.48 4.60
N ILE A 136 -1.01 5.16 4.39
CA ILE A 136 -0.84 4.16 5.46
C ILE A 136 0.23 3.14 5.09
N CYS A 137 0.90 2.63 6.11
CA CYS A 137 1.65 1.38 6.04
C CYS A 137 0.86 0.25 6.72
N LEU A 138 1.10 -0.98 6.30
CA LEU A 138 0.43 -2.16 6.86
C LEU A 138 1.47 -3.08 7.47
N TYR A 139 1.36 -3.35 8.77
CA TYR A 139 2.33 -4.13 9.52
C TYR A 139 1.75 -5.48 9.95
N THR A 140 2.49 -6.57 9.74
CA THR A 140 2.10 -7.91 10.21
C THR A 140 3.30 -8.81 10.40
N GLY A 141 3.43 -9.39 11.59
CA GLY A 141 4.59 -10.21 11.93
C GLY A 141 5.88 -9.42 11.80
N ASN A 142 6.72 -9.78 10.82
CA ASN A 142 7.98 -9.08 10.51
C ASN A 142 7.94 -8.42 9.12
N ASN A 143 6.77 -8.03 8.64
CA ASN A 143 6.57 -7.46 7.30
C ASN A 143 5.86 -6.12 7.40
N LEU A 144 6.38 -5.12 6.67
CA LEU A 144 5.82 -3.79 6.57
C LEU A 144 5.61 -3.45 5.08
N PHE A 145 4.35 -3.32 4.67
CA PHE A 145 3.98 -2.84 3.34
C PHE A 145 3.87 -1.32 3.42
N THR A 146 4.75 -0.63 2.72
CA THR A 146 4.95 0.82 2.91
C THR A 146 4.26 1.69 1.87
N GLY A 147 3.70 1.08 0.81
CA GLY A 147 3.21 1.86 -0.32
C GLY A 147 4.27 2.87 -0.75
N ASP A 148 3.85 4.12 -0.94
CA ASP A 148 4.72 5.22 -1.35
C ASP A 148 5.22 6.08 -0.17
N THR A 149 5.22 5.53 1.05
CA THR A 149 5.85 6.19 2.20
C THR A 149 7.36 6.00 2.18
N LEU A 150 7.82 4.75 2.08
CA LEU A 150 9.25 4.39 2.08
C LEU A 150 9.54 3.40 0.96
N PHE A 151 10.53 3.72 0.13
CA PHE A 151 11.08 2.83 -0.89
C PHE A 151 12.46 2.31 -0.46
N VAL A 152 12.98 1.36 -1.22
CA VAL A 152 14.37 0.92 -1.04
C VAL A 152 15.32 2.06 -1.44
N GLY A 153 15.96 2.67 -0.44
CA GLY A 153 16.91 3.78 -0.63
C GLY A 153 16.28 5.14 -0.97
N ALA A 154 14.95 5.27 -0.94
CA ALA A 154 14.23 6.49 -1.27
C ALA A 154 12.93 6.65 -0.47
N VAL A 155 12.20 7.74 -0.69
CA VAL A 155 10.86 7.98 -0.15
C VAL A 155 9.91 8.44 -1.24
N GLY A 156 8.61 8.41 -0.99
CA GLY A 156 7.59 8.90 -1.90
C GLY A 156 7.73 10.40 -2.20
N ARG A 157 7.31 10.79 -3.40
CA ARG A 157 7.23 12.22 -3.77
C ARG A 157 6.19 12.94 -2.91
N THR A 158 6.38 14.23 -2.73
CA THR A 158 5.54 15.06 -1.85
C THR A 158 5.05 16.35 -2.50
N ASP A 159 5.18 16.45 -3.81
CA ASP A 159 4.81 17.61 -4.62
C ASP A 159 3.40 17.51 -5.24
N LEU A 160 2.67 16.42 -4.95
CA LEU A 160 1.28 16.24 -5.34
C LEU A 160 0.31 16.84 -4.30
N PRO A 161 -0.97 17.05 -4.64
CA PRO A 161 -1.97 17.61 -3.72
C PRO A 161 -2.03 16.85 -2.39
N GLY A 162 -1.87 17.58 -1.29
CA GLY A 162 -1.84 17.01 0.07
C GLY A 162 -0.48 16.47 0.52
N GLY A 163 0.54 16.48 -0.36
CA GLY A 163 1.89 16.03 -0.04
C GLY A 163 2.68 17.04 0.81
N SER A 164 3.59 16.53 1.66
CA SER A 164 4.50 17.31 2.50
C SER A 164 5.72 16.48 2.88
N LEU A 165 6.90 16.92 2.48
CA LEU A 165 8.14 16.21 2.84
C LEU A 165 8.38 16.21 4.35
N GLU A 166 8.11 17.32 5.03
CA GLU A 166 8.27 17.42 6.48
C GLU A 166 7.41 16.40 7.21
N ILE A 167 6.13 16.28 6.81
CA ILE A 167 5.20 15.30 7.40
C ILE A 167 5.63 13.87 7.06
N LEU A 168 6.08 13.61 5.83
CA LEU A 168 6.55 12.29 5.42
C LEU A 168 7.76 11.83 6.24
N LEU A 169 8.77 12.69 6.39
CA LEU A 169 9.95 12.39 7.19
C LEU A 169 9.60 12.18 8.66
N LYS A 170 8.66 12.97 9.20
CA LYS A 170 8.13 12.76 10.54
C LYS A 170 7.44 11.38 10.67
N SER A 171 6.60 11.03 9.73
CA SER A 171 5.93 9.72 9.70
C SER A 171 6.95 8.56 9.68
N ILE A 172 7.97 8.65 8.84
CA ILE A 172 9.05 7.66 8.77
C ILE A 172 9.77 7.56 10.12
N LYS A 173 10.18 8.69 10.69
CA LYS A 173 10.91 8.76 11.97
C LYS A 173 10.12 8.18 13.13
N GLU A 174 8.84 8.54 13.25
CA GLU A 174 8.03 8.23 14.43
C GLU A 174 7.31 6.87 14.32
N ARG A 175 7.00 6.39 13.10
CA ARG A 175 6.16 5.21 12.88
C ARG A 175 6.90 4.01 12.28
N ILE A 176 7.93 4.25 11.46
CA ILE A 176 8.62 3.20 10.73
C ILE A 176 9.95 2.85 11.39
N LEU A 177 10.80 3.84 11.65
CA LEU A 177 12.15 3.58 12.20
C LEU A 177 12.16 2.97 13.61
N PRO A 178 11.13 3.11 14.47
CA PRO A 178 11.06 2.39 15.74
C PRO A 178 10.75 0.89 15.63
N LEU A 179 10.34 0.40 14.46
CA LEU A 179 10.10 -1.03 14.23
C LEU A 179 11.42 -1.84 14.33
N PRO A 180 11.34 -3.15 14.59
CA PRO A 180 12.54 -4.01 14.65
C PRO A 180 13.40 -3.90 13.39
N ASP A 181 14.71 -3.92 13.55
CA ASP A 181 15.66 -3.73 12.46
C ASP A 181 15.57 -4.79 11.35
N ASP A 182 15.12 -6.00 11.68
CA ASP A 182 14.92 -7.11 10.75
C ASP A 182 13.54 -7.08 10.06
N THR A 183 12.70 -6.06 10.33
CA THR A 183 11.40 -5.89 9.63
C THR A 183 11.64 -5.69 8.15
N ILE A 184 11.01 -6.52 7.32
CA ILE A 184 11.10 -6.47 5.86
C ILE A 184 10.21 -5.35 5.35
N VAL A 185 10.78 -4.46 4.54
CA VAL A 185 10.10 -3.36 3.85
C VAL A 185 9.65 -3.84 2.47
N TRP A 186 8.34 -3.74 2.19
CA TRP A 186 7.68 -4.05 0.93
C TRP A 186 7.11 -2.75 0.34
N PRO A 187 7.82 -2.10 -0.60
CA PRO A 187 7.44 -0.77 -1.12
C PRO A 187 6.31 -0.83 -2.17
N GLY A 188 5.77 0.35 -2.54
CA GLY A 188 4.78 0.47 -3.62
C GLY A 188 5.38 0.37 -5.02
N HIS A 189 6.68 0.69 -5.20
CA HIS A 189 7.38 0.67 -6.49
C HIS A 189 8.80 0.10 -6.39
N ASP A 190 9.32 -0.38 -7.54
CA ASP A 190 10.67 -0.93 -7.70
C ASP A 190 11.68 0.17 -8.13
N TYR A 191 11.85 1.17 -7.27
CA TYR A 191 12.79 2.28 -7.54
C TYR A 191 14.21 2.02 -7.02
N GLY A 192 14.39 0.99 -6.22
CA GLY A 192 15.67 0.64 -5.61
C GLY A 192 16.46 -0.42 -6.36
N GLY A 193 17.57 -0.83 -5.77
CA GLY A 193 18.42 -1.94 -6.28
C GLY A 193 17.87 -3.34 -5.96
N SER A 194 16.78 -3.43 -5.20
CA SER A 194 16.15 -4.68 -4.76
C SER A 194 14.65 -4.45 -4.59
N PRO A 195 13.78 -5.47 -4.80
CA PRO A 195 12.34 -5.35 -4.63
C PRO A 195 11.88 -5.21 -3.17
N THR A 196 12.76 -5.47 -2.22
CA THR A 196 12.53 -5.36 -0.77
C THR A 196 13.79 -4.90 -0.06
N SER A 197 13.63 -4.41 1.17
CA SER A 197 14.73 -4.02 2.05
C SER A 197 14.42 -4.43 3.49
N THR A 198 15.17 -3.92 4.46
CA THR A 198 14.87 -4.02 5.89
C THR A 198 14.97 -2.66 6.55
N ILE A 199 14.38 -2.50 7.72
CA ILE A 199 14.51 -1.27 8.51
C ILE A 199 15.98 -0.96 8.78
N ALA A 200 16.81 -1.97 9.06
CA ALA A 200 18.26 -1.80 9.26
C ALA A 200 18.96 -1.24 8.01
N GLU A 201 18.67 -1.78 6.85
CA GLU A 201 19.25 -1.31 5.57
C GLU A 201 18.82 0.12 5.25
N GLU A 202 17.54 0.43 5.46
CA GLU A 202 17.03 1.79 5.23
C GLU A 202 17.64 2.81 6.20
N LYS A 203 17.76 2.48 7.48
CA LYS A 203 18.47 3.33 8.47
C LYS A 203 19.91 3.64 8.03
N LYS A 204 20.57 2.70 7.37
CA LYS A 204 21.98 2.80 7.02
C LYS A 204 22.23 3.46 5.66
N HIS A 205 21.35 3.23 4.69
CA HIS A 205 21.64 3.55 3.28
C HIS A 205 20.64 4.51 2.63
N ASN A 206 19.47 4.73 3.23
CA ASN A 206 18.48 5.63 2.65
C ASN A 206 18.88 7.09 2.90
N ILE A 207 19.16 7.84 1.81
CA ILE A 207 19.64 9.24 1.88
C ILE A 207 18.64 10.17 2.58
N TYR A 208 17.33 9.90 2.49
CA TYR A 208 16.31 10.67 3.21
C TYR A 208 16.28 10.40 4.71
N ILE A 209 16.91 9.34 5.16
CA ILE A 209 17.06 9.01 6.58
C ILE A 209 18.40 9.53 7.10
N THR A 210 19.49 9.28 6.37
CA THR A 210 20.85 9.65 6.78
C THR A 210 21.11 11.14 6.70
N ASP A 211 20.76 11.79 5.58
CA ASP A 211 21.06 13.21 5.35
C ASP A 211 20.15 14.13 6.18
N PHE A 212 18.91 13.70 6.48
CA PHE A 212 17.99 14.40 7.37
C PHE A 212 18.13 14.02 8.85
N GLN A 213 19.09 13.14 9.20
CA GLN A 213 19.41 12.74 10.58
C GLN A 213 18.18 12.22 11.35
N LEU A 214 17.42 11.31 10.73
CA LEU A 214 16.21 10.77 11.35
C LEU A 214 16.52 9.72 12.43
N VAL A 215 17.72 9.14 12.43
CA VAL A 215 18.24 8.17 13.40
C VAL A 215 19.33 8.77 14.24
#